data_a5d720709d2ff033984348e07ee718e2
#
_entry.id   a5d720709d2ff033984348e07ee718e2
#
_cell.length_a   1.000
_cell.length_b   1.000
_cell.length_c   1.000
_cell.angle_alpha   90.00
_cell.angle_beta   90.00
_cell.angle_gamma   90.00
#
_symmetry.space_group_name_H-M   'P 1'
#
loop_
_entity.id
_entity.type
_entity.pdbx_description
1 polymer ?
#
loop_
_entity_poly.entity_id
_entity_poly.type
_entity_poly.pdbx_seq_one_letter_code
_entity_poly.pdbx_strand_id
1 'polypeptide(L)'
;MVDLPDLVQYFTRPIYNPHQYCLMDWKKIIIGKWSWKRPFYMLFWSYALLTFYGYFMADNIIFQPPGTPYPKNRTGFSSIGTGDRAVAIFHLKPSPKMPTILWSHGNAQNLKSLKPALESFHIRGFGVISYDYPGYGESGGKPTEKGCYEAIEKTYRYLTEDQGVAPENIILVGQSVGSGPTCWLASQKNHHSIVLISPFLSAYQTVTHIPIFPGDRFPNYRHLKKVNSPLVVIHGVEDQIVPFSNGKKLFELSPATDKKLIPVPKVGHNDIFLKSDLDLSSLFIEMAAK
;
A
#
# COMPACT_ATOMS: atom_id res chain seq x y z
N MET A 1 46.65 75.93 -9.39
CA MET A 1 45.62 76.21 -10.44
C MET A 1 45.56 74.96 -11.30
N VAL A 2 44.50 74.17 -11.19
CA VAL A 2 44.27 73.00 -12.04
C VAL A 2 43.40 73.48 -13.17
N ASP A 3 43.84 73.28 -14.42
CA ASP A 3 43.17 73.78 -15.63
C ASP A 3 41.76 73.14 -15.77
N LEU A 4 40.77 74.01 -15.99
CA LEU A 4 39.36 73.70 -16.17
C LEU A 4 39.01 72.83 -17.40
N PRO A 5 39.88 72.62 -18.41
CA PRO A 5 39.54 71.75 -19.56
C PRO A 5 39.49 70.27 -19.30
N ASP A 6 40.23 69.77 -18.26
CA ASP A 6 40.29 68.31 -18.01
C ASP A 6 39.08 67.71 -17.31
N LEU A 7 38.31 68.57 -16.61
CA LEU A 7 37.12 68.13 -15.92
C LEU A 7 35.89 67.86 -16.83
N VAL A 8 35.85 68.49 -18.00
CA VAL A 8 34.72 68.31 -18.95
C VAL A 8 34.79 66.97 -19.66
N GLN A 9 36.01 66.39 -19.83
CA GLN A 9 36.20 65.14 -20.53
C GLN A 9 35.79 63.91 -19.70
N TYR A 10 35.66 64.05 -18.37
CA TYR A 10 35.24 62.98 -17.46
C TYR A 10 33.71 62.80 -17.41
N PHE A 11 32.96 63.82 -17.77
CA PHE A 11 31.47 63.79 -17.69
C PHE A 11 30.78 63.47 -19.03
N THR A 12 31.55 63.33 -20.12
CA THR A 12 30.98 63.05 -21.46
C THR A 12 31.19 61.61 -21.94
N ARG A 13 31.66 60.70 -21.10
CA ARG A 13 31.63 59.30 -21.50
C ARG A 13 30.19 58.80 -21.36
N PRO A 14 29.55 58.25 -22.39
CA PRO A 14 28.25 57.66 -22.29
C PRO A 14 28.38 56.43 -21.38
N ILE A 15 27.81 56.51 -20.18
CA ILE A 15 27.78 55.45 -19.15
C ILE A 15 26.90 54.27 -19.61
N TYR A 16 26.33 54.33 -20.77
CA TYR A 16 25.38 53.35 -21.25
C TYR A 16 25.64 52.97 -22.72
N ASN A 17 26.28 51.83 -22.93
CA ASN A 17 26.30 51.19 -24.24
C ASN A 17 25.15 50.17 -24.28
N PRO A 18 23.98 50.50 -24.87
CA PRO A 18 22.81 49.61 -24.89
C PRO A 18 22.99 48.35 -25.73
N HIS A 19 24.14 48.19 -26.42
CA HIS A 19 24.43 47.03 -27.24
C HIS A 19 25.30 45.96 -26.55
N GLN A 20 25.62 46.14 -25.28
CA GLN A 20 26.41 45.15 -24.52
C GLN A 20 25.54 44.26 -23.63
N TYR A 21 24.26 44.04 -23.97
CA TYR A 21 23.58 42.86 -23.54
C TYR A 21 24.21 41.68 -24.29
N CYS A 22 25.15 41.01 -23.63
CA CYS A 22 25.53 39.68 -24.02
C CYS A 22 24.24 38.85 -23.98
N LEU A 23 23.57 38.79 -25.15
CA LEU A 23 22.44 37.84 -25.30
C LEU A 23 22.97 36.50 -24.91
N MET A 24 22.68 36.12 -23.66
CA MET A 24 23.03 34.82 -23.11
C MET A 24 22.46 33.79 -24.09
N ASP A 25 23.34 33.19 -24.88
CA ASP A 25 22.94 32.22 -25.91
C ASP A 25 22.41 30.95 -25.18
N TRP A 26 21.15 31.03 -24.83
CA TRP A 26 20.43 29.97 -24.14
C TRP A 26 20.57 28.62 -24.85
N LYS A 27 20.74 28.66 -26.20
CA LYS A 27 21.03 27.42 -26.95
C LYS A 27 22.37 26.87 -26.62
N LYS A 28 23.41 27.67 -26.35
CA LYS A 28 24.74 27.20 -25.93
C LYS A 28 24.71 26.71 -24.49
N ILE A 29 23.90 27.31 -23.61
CA ILE A 29 23.76 26.91 -22.23
C ILE A 29 22.95 25.59 -22.12
N ILE A 30 21.83 25.51 -22.84
CA ILE A 30 20.93 24.35 -22.78
C ILE A 30 21.44 23.21 -23.67
N ILE A 31 21.88 23.51 -24.90
CA ILE A 31 22.27 22.49 -25.88
C ILE A 31 23.79 22.24 -25.87
N GLY A 32 24.66 23.25 -25.55
CA GLY A 32 26.12 23.17 -25.48
C GLY A 32 26.75 22.40 -26.65
N LYS A 33 28.02 22.05 -26.56
CA LYS A 33 28.65 21.16 -27.56
C LYS A 33 28.13 19.74 -27.44
N TRP A 34 27.69 19.14 -28.54
CA TRP A 34 27.24 17.74 -28.57
C TRP A 34 28.35 16.82 -28.07
N SER A 35 28.03 16.00 -27.06
CA SER A 35 28.93 14.96 -26.55
C SER A 35 28.16 13.64 -26.55
N TRP A 36 28.78 12.57 -26.99
CA TRP A 36 28.21 11.23 -26.98
C TRP A 36 27.81 10.75 -25.56
N LYS A 37 28.34 11.36 -24.49
CA LYS A 37 28.00 11.09 -23.10
C LYS A 37 26.67 11.72 -22.67
N ARG A 38 26.14 12.69 -23.40
CA ARG A 38 24.89 13.41 -23.02
C ARG A 38 23.67 12.54 -22.92
N PRO A 39 23.37 11.64 -23.87
CA PRO A 39 22.20 10.77 -23.73
C PRO A 39 22.29 9.91 -22.48
N PHE A 40 23.48 9.48 -22.04
CA PHE A 40 23.66 8.76 -20.79
C PHE A 40 23.37 9.62 -19.55
N TYR A 41 23.85 10.88 -19.53
CA TYR A 41 23.52 11.80 -18.44
C TYR A 41 22.02 12.15 -18.40
N MET A 42 21.42 12.36 -19.57
CA MET A 42 19.96 12.61 -19.64
C MET A 42 19.18 11.41 -19.10
N LEU A 43 19.52 10.20 -19.53
CA LEU A 43 18.89 8.98 -19.04
C LEU A 43 19.10 8.80 -17.53
N PHE A 44 20.32 9.00 -17.03
CA PHE A 44 20.66 8.94 -15.62
C PHE A 44 19.83 9.93 -14.78
N TRP A 45 19.80 11.20 -15.19
CA TRP A 45 19.07 12.23 -14.46
C TRP A 45 17.55 12.06 -14.56
N SER A 46 17.04 11.61 -15.71
CA SER A 46 15.62 11.26 -15.84
C SER A 46 15.24 10.11 -14.92
N TYR A 47 16.06 9.05 -14.87
CA TYR A 47 15.86 7.94 -13.95
C TYR A 47 15.95 8.39 -12.48
N ALA A 48 16.96 9.19 -12.12
CA ALA A 48 17.10 9.72 -10.78
C ALA A 48 15.90 10.60 -10.36
N LEU A 49 15.42 11.45 -11.27
CA LEU A 49 14.25 12.30 -11.04
C LEU A 49 12.97 11.46 -10.86
N LEU A 50 12.74 10.48 -11.72
CA LEU A 50 11.60 9.57 -11.60
C LEU A 50 11.64 8.77 -10.30
N THR A 51 12.82 8.28 -9.93
CA THR A 51 13.03 7.56 -8.68
C THR A 51 12.75 8.46 -7.47
N PHE A 52 13.29 9.68 -7.48
CA PHE A 52 13.06 10.66 -6.43
C PHE A 52 11.57 11.00 -6.31
N TYR A 53 10.93 11.34 -7.41
CA TYR A 53 9.50 11.63 -7.43
C TYR A 53 8.66 10.44 -6.94
N GLY A 54 8.92 9.24 -7.46
CA GLY A 54 8.24 8.02 -7.04
C GLY A 54 8.41 7.75 -5.55
N TYR A 55 9.61 7.92 -5.00
CA TYR A 55 9.88 7.71 -3.58
C TYR A 55 9.06 8.65 -2.67
N PHE A 56 9.00 9.95 -3.00
CA PHE A 56 8.29 10.95 -2.18
C PHE A 56 6.77 10.96 -2.42
N MET A 57 6.31 10.57 -3.61
CA MET A 57 4.89 10.56 -3.95
C MET A 57 4.22 9.20 -3.75
N ALA A 58 5.00 8.14 -3.48
CA ALA A 58 4.50 6.78 -3.38
C ALA A 58 3.29 6.65 -2.47
N ASP A 59 3.38 7.16 -1.25
CA ASP A 59 2.31 7.02 -0.26
C ASP A 59 1.03 7.76 -0.71
N ASN A 60 1.16 8.95 -1.34
CA ASN A 60 0.02 9.70 -1.87
C ASN A 60 -0.64 9.02 -3.08
N ILE A 61 0.13 8.25 -3.86
CA ILE A 61 -0.39 7.50 -5.02
C ILE A 61 -1.04 6.19 -4.57
N ILE A 62 -0.40 5.48 -3.64
CA ILE A 62 -0.87 4.19 -3.15
C ILE A 62 -2.14 4.34 -2.33
N PHE A 63 -2.18 5.31 -1.40
CA PHE A 63 -3.25 5.42 -0.44
C PHE A 63 -4.33 6.42 -0.87
N GLN A 64 -5.59 5.97 -0.88
CA GLN A 64 -6.75 6.76 -1.25
C GLN A 64 -7.82 6.62 -0.17
N PRO A 65 -7.68 7.31 0.98
CA PRO A 65 -8.63 7.21 2.07
C PRO A 65 -10.02 7.71 1.63
N PRO A 66 -11.08 6.92 1.81
CA PRO A 66 -12.42 7.35 1.47
C PRO A 66 -12.94 8.37 2.49
N GLY A 67 -13.53 9.46 2.01
CA GLY A 67 -14.12 10.53 2.85
C GLY A 67 -15.48 10.18 3.46
N THR A 68 -15.81 8.91 3.66
CA THR A 68 -17.13 8.50 4.15
C THR A 68 -17.19 8.46 5.68
N PRO A 69 -18.10 9.22 6.33
CA PRO A 69 -18.23 9.21 7.78
C PRO A 69 -18.74 7.84 8.27
N TYR A 70 -18.38 7.49 9.50
CA TYR A 70 -18.86 6.29 10.15
C TYR A 70 -20.35 6.35 10.48
N PRO A 71 -21.02 5.18 10.64
CA PRO A 71 -22.45 5.13 10.99
C PRO A 71 -22.68 5.65 12.40
N LYS A 72 -23.90 6.14 12.66
CA LYS A 72 -24.34 6.54 14.01
C LYS A 72 -24.34 5.36 14.99
N ASN A 73 -24.74 4.18 14.52
CA ASN A 73 -24.67 2.95 15.31
C ASN A 73 -23.21 2.44 15.36
N ARG A 74 -22.64 2.48 16.55
CA ARG A 74 -21.24 2.14 16.83
C ARG A 74 -21.01 0.71 17.32
N THR A 75 -22.02 -0.16 17.30
CA THR A 75 -21.85 -1.56 17.72
C THR A 75 -20.70 -2.22 16.96
N GLY A 76 -19.76 -2.77 17.70
CA GLY A 76 -18.52 -3.37 17.17
C GLY A 76 -17.38 -2.40 16.88
N PHE A 77 -17.64 -1.09 16.78
CA PHE A 77 -16.59 -0.09 16.56
C PHE A 77 -15.94 0.36 17.87
N SER A 78 -14.63 0.41 17.88
CA SER A 78 -13.81 0.94 18.98
C SER A 78 -12.47 1.45 18.45
N SER A 79 -11.56 1.84 19.35
CA SER A 79 -10.23 2.33 18.98
C SER A 79 -9.17 1.76 19.91
N ILE A 80 -8.01 1.42 19.36
CA ILE A 80 -6.82 1.02 20.10
C ILE A 80 -5.86 2.21 20.16
N GLY A 81 -5.60 2.73 21.38
CA GLY A 81 -4.81 3.93 21.59
C GLY A 81 -5.55 5.23 21.30
N THR A 82 -4.83 6.37 21.30
CA THR A 82 -5.40 7.72 21.17
C THR A 82 -4.55 8.61 20.26
N GLY A 83 -5.14 9.72 19.79
CA GLY A 83 -4.45 10.74 18.99
C GLY A 83 -3.95 10.19 17.65
N ASP A 84 -2.82 10.70 17.17
CA ASP A 84 -2.23 10.32 15.87
C ASP A 84 -1.84 8.84 15.75
N ARG A 85 -1.82 8.11 16.86
CA ARG A 85 -1.54 6.67 16.91
C ARG A 85 -2.79 5.84 17.16
N ALA A 86 -3.96 6.43 17.19
CA ALA A 86 -5.20 5.70 17.32
C ALA A 86 -5.43 4.80 16.09
N VAL A 87 -5.85 3.57 16.33
CA VAL A 87 -6.27 2.62 15.29
C VAL A 87 -7.73 2.31 15.52
N ALA A 88 -8.59 2.78 14.63
CA ALA A 88 -10.00 2.44 14.64
C ALA A 88 -10.17 0.97 14.25
N ILE A 89 -10.97 0.23 15.01
CA ILE A 89 -11.25 -1.18 14.78
C ILE A 89 -12.74 -1.46 14.76
N PHE A 90 -13.11 -2.50 14.02
CA PHE A 90 -14.41 -3.16 14.13
C PHE A 90 -14.17 -4.60 14.61
N HIS A 91 -14.75 -4.98 15.74
CA HIS A 91 -14.51 -6.28 16.37
C HIS A 91 -15.79 -6.91 16.89
N LEU A 92 -16.02 -8.17 16.51
CA LEU A 92 -17.06 -9.03 17.04
C LEU A 92 -16.44 -10.38 17.45
N LYS A 93 -16.73 -10.85 18.66
CA LYS A 93 -16.14 -12.07 19.24
C LYS A 93 -16.65 -13.33 18.55
N PRO A 94 -15.84 -14.39 18.44
CA PRO A 94 -16.28 -15.65 17.86
C PRO A 94 -17.27 -16.39 18.74
N SER A 95 -18.08 -17.26 18.13
CA SER A 95 -18.75 -18.35 18.82
C SER A 95 -17.72 -19.37 19.38
N PRO A 96 -18.06 -20.14 20.38
CA PRO A 96 -17.13 -21.14 20.96
C PRO A 96 -16.52 -22.05 19.87
N LYS A 97 -15.18 -22.21 19.93
CA LYS A 97 -14.36 -23.02 19.01
C LYS A 97 -14.25 -22.50 17.57
N MET A 98 -14.83 -21.35 17.26
CA MET A 98 -14.68 -20.76 15.95
C MET A 98 -13.46 -19.83 15.91
N PRO A 99 -12.72 -19.80 14.80
CA PRO A 99 -11.56 -18.91 14.64
C PRO A 99 -11.97 -17.45 14.48
N THR A 100 -10.99 -16.57 14.61
CA THR A 100 -11.14 -15.13 14.37
C THR A 100 -10.46 -14.72 13.07
N ILE A 101 -11.18 -14.04 12.23
CA ILE A 101 -10.70 -13.46 10.98
C ILE A 101 -10.15 -12.06 11.25
N LEU A 102 -8.84 -11.83 11.03
CA LEU A 102 -8.22 -10.51 11.04
C LEU A 102 -8.10 -10.04 9.57
N TRP A 103 -8.93 -9.05 9.20
CA TRP A 103 -9.05 -8.61 7.83
C TRP A 103 -8.39 -7.24 7.59
N SER A 104 -7.43 -7.19 6.69
CA SER A 104 -6.85 -5.96 6.15
C SER A 104 -7.56 -5.60 4.85
N HIS A 105 -8.30 -4.49 4.85
CA HIS A 105 -9.14 -4.07 3.74
C HIS A 105 -8.37 -3.55 2.53
N GLY A 106 -9.04 -3.43 1.39
CA GLY A 106 -8.48 -2.85 0.17
C GLY A 106 -8.34 -1.33 0.23
N ASN A 107 -7.68 -0.79 -0.80
CA ASN A 107 -7.60 0.66 -0.97
C ASN A 107 -9.01 1.26 -1.23
N ALA A 108 -9.18 2.54 -0.92
CA ALA A 108 -10.47 3.23 -1.00
C ALA A 108 -11.64 2.57 -0.22
N GLN A 109 -11.32 1.65 0.70
CA GLN A 109 -12.25 1.05 1.66
C GLN A 109 -11.96 1.57 3.08
N ASN A 110 -12.91 1.39 3.97
CA ASN A 110 -12.76 1.59 5.41
C ASN A 110 -13.67 0.60 6.17
N LEU A 111 -13.61 0.60 7.47
CA LEU A 111 -14.43 -0.30 8.31
C LEU A 111 -15.93 -0.18 8.03
N LYS A 112 -16.44 1.03 7.67
CA LYS A 112 -17.85 1.18 7.32
C LYS A 112 -18.23 0.37 6.09
N SER A 113 -17.40 0.42 5.04
CA SER A 113 -17.68 -0.30 3.79
C SER A 113 -17.48 -1.82 3.94
N LEU A 114 -16.57 -2.24 4.82
CA LEU A 114 -16.29 -3.64 5.06
C LEU A 114 -17.26 -4.31 6.06
N LYS A 115 -17.88 -3.54 6.95
CA LYS A 115 -18.77 -4.01 8.01
C LYS A 115 -19.78 -5.06 7.57
N PRO A 116 -20.56 -4.90 6.46
CA PRO A 116 -21.54 -5.90 6.04
C PRO A 116 -20.92 -7.27 5.76
N ALA A 117 -19.72 -7.31 5.15
CA ALA A 117 -19.01 -8.57 4.89
C ALA A 117 -18.54 -9.22 6.19
N LEU A 118 -17.98 -8.44 7.12
CA LEU A 118 -17.56 -8.94 8.43
C LEU A 118 -18.74 -9.49 9.25
N GLU A 119 -19.88 -8.80 9.25
CA GLU A 119 -21.09 -9.27 9.93
C GLU A 119 -21.62 -10.57 9.32
N SER A 120 -21.51 -10.76 8.01
CA SER A 120 -21.90 -12.01 7.37
C SER A 120 -21.09 -13.23 7.82
N PHE A 121 -19.79 -13.04 8.07
CA PHE A 121 -18.95 -14.08 8.68
C PHE A 121 -19.26 -14.29 10.16
N HIS A 122 -19.53 -13.21 10.90
CA HIS A 122 -19.89 -13.29 12.30
C HIS A 122 -21.21 -14.06 12.52
N ILE A 123 -22.22 -13.86 11.68
CA ILE A 123 -23.48 -14.62 11.72
C ILE A 123 -23.23 -16.14 11.57
N ARG A 124 -22.17 -16.53 10.87
CA ARG A 124 -21.74 -17.94 10.75
C ARG A 124 -20.83 -18.42 11.90
N GLY A 125 -20.67 -17.59 12.93
CA GLY A 125 -19.97 -17.93 14.17
C GLY A 125 -18.51 -17.48 14.23
N PHE A 126 -17.91 -16.96 13.14
CA PHE A 126 -16.54 -16.47 13.18
C PHE A 126 -16.39 -15.25 14.09
N GLY A 127 -15.27 -15.15 14.81
CA GLY A 127 -14.79 -13.87 15.28
C GLY A 127 -14.32 -13.05 14.07
N VAL A 128 -14.57 -11.75 14.11
CA VAL A 128 -14.10 -10.86 13.04
C VAL A 128 -13.48 -9.61 13.64
N ILE A 129 -12.33 -9.23 13.12
CA ILE A 129 -11.72 -7.95 13.41
C ILE A 129 -11.13 -7.37 12.12
N SER A 130 -11.33 -6.08 11.95
CA SER A 130 -10.65 -5.29 10.94
C SER A 130 -10.27 -3.94 11.54
N TYR A 131 -9.40 -3.23 10.88
CA TYR A 131 -8.86 -1.96 11.34
C TYR A 131 -8.72 -1.00 10.16
N ASP A 132 -8.81 0.30 10.43
CA ASP A 132 -8.48 1.32 9.44
C ASP A 132 -6.98 1.65 9.47
N TYR A 133 -6.40 1.82 8.30
CA TYR A 133 -5.02 2.30 8.17
C TYR A 133 -4.90 3.74 8.72
N PRO A 134 -3.69 4.19 9.10
CA PRO A 134 -3.51 5.59 9.48
C PRO A 134 -4.09 6.53 8.43
N GLY A 135 -4.86 7.53 8.87
CA GLY A 135 -5.55 8.48 7.98
C GLY A 135 -6.79 7.95 7.25
N TYR A 136 -7.17 6.69 7.46
CA TYR A 136 -8.42 6.12 6.98
C TYR A 136 -9.47 6.14 8.09
N GLY A 137 -10.73 6.36 7.71
CA GLY A 137 -11.86 6.35 8.65
C GLY A 137 -11.62 7.22 9.87
N GLU A 138 -11.54 6.60 11.05
CA GLU A 138 -11.26 7.30 12.32
C GLU A 138 -9.87 6.95 12.90
N SER A 139 -9.01 6.29 12.16
CA SER A 139 -7.63 6.09 12.54
C SER A 139 -6.83 7.39 12.42
N GLY A 140 -5.99 7.66 13.42
CA GLY A 140 -5.12 8.84 13.45
C GLY A 140 -3.96 8.75 12.46
N GLY A 141 -3.23 9.87 12.30
CA GLY A 141 -1.99 9.92 11.52
C GLY A 141 -2.17 10.04 10.01
N LYS A 142 -1.12 9.63 9.28
CA LYS A 142 -1.08 9.64 7.80
C LYS A 142 -0.77 8.24 7.28
N PRO A 143 -1.34 7.85 6.13
CA PRO A 143 -1.11 6.53 5.56
C PRO A 143 0.32 6.40 5.05
N THR A 144 1.01 5.39 5.54
CA THR A 144 2.35 4.98 5.11
C THR A 144 2.47 3.46 5.23
N GLU A 145 3.40 2.86 4.48
CA GLU A 145 3.68 1.42 4.62
C GLU A 145 3.96 1.03 6.07
N LYS A 146 4.88 1.77 6.73
CA LYS A 146 5.23 1.53 8.13
C LYS A 146 4.02 1.67 9.06
N GLY A 147 3.20 2.70 8.85
CA GLY A 147 1.98 2.92 9.63
C GLY A 147 0.97 1.79 9.48
N CYS A 148 0.85 1.20 8.27
CA CYS A 148 0.00 0.02 8.06
C CYS A 148 0.52 -1.21 8.81
N TYR A 149 1.84 -1.42 8.85
CA TYR A 149 2.46 -2.49 9.63
C TYR A 149 2.25 -2.31 11.14
N GLU A 150 2.41 -1.09 11.64
CA GLU A 150 2.15 -0.77 13.05
C GLU A 150 0.66 -0.95 13.41
N ALA A 151 -0.25 -0.59 12.51
CA ALA A 151 -1.69 -0.73 12.73
C ALA A 151 -2.13 -2.20 12.82
N ILE A 152 -1.68 -3.06 11.89
CA ILE A 152 -2.01 -4.49 11.94
C ILE A 152 -1.37 -5.17 13.15
N GLU A 153 -0.14 -4.79 13.53
CA GLU A 153 0.52 -5.35 14.71
C GLU A 153 -0.21 -4.98 15.99
N LYS A 154 -0.64 -3.73 16.15
CA LYS A 154 -1.47 -3.31 17.28
C LYS A 154 -2.79 -4.09 17.34
N THR A 155 -3.43 -4.27 16.19
CA THR A 155 -4.69 -5.01 16.10
C THR A 155 -4.49 -6.50 16.46
N TYR A 156 -3.39 -7.10 16.02
CA TYR A 156 -3.02 -8.48 16.38
C TYR A 156 -2.75 -8.61 17.88
N ARG A 157 -1.98 -7.68 18.45
CA ARG A 157 -1.70 -7.68 19.90
C ARG A 157 -2.98 -7.49 20.71
N TYR A 158 -3.87 -6.60 20.30
CA TYR A 158 -5.18 -6.46 20.91
C TYR A 158 -5.95 -7.80 20.92
N LEU A 159 -5.94 -8.55 19.81
CA LEU A 159 -6.57 -9.87 19.79
C LEU A 159 -5.90 -10.87 20.76
N THR A 160 -4.58 -10.95 20.74
CA THR A 160 -3.84 -11.99 21.46
C THR A 160 -3.64 -11.65 22.94
N GLU A 161 -3.32 -10.37 23.25
CA GLU A 161 -2.99 -9.93 24.61
C GLU A 161 -4.24 -9.49 25.39
N ASP A 162 -5.13 -8.68 24.77
CA ASP A 162 -6.28 -8.10 25.47
C ASP A 162 -7.54 -8.97 25.37
N GLN A 163 -7.74 -9.66 24.23
CA GLN A 163 -8.91 -10.52 24.02
C GLN A 163 -8.63 -12.01 24.27
N GLY A 164 -7.37 -12.41 24.46
CA GLY A 164 -6.96 -13.79 24.75
C GLY A 164 -7.17 -14.77 23.60
N VAL A 165 -7.22 -14.29 22.34
CA VAL A 165 -7.34 -15.17 21.17
C VAL A 165 -5.99 -15.81 20.90
N ALA A 166 -5.94 -17.14 20.92
CA ALA A 166 -4.73 -17.88 20.60
C ALA A 166 -4.31 -17.63 19.13
N PRO A 167 -3.03 -17.42 18.84
CA PRO A 167 -2.54 -17.22 17.47
C PRO A 167 -3.02 -18.28 16.48
N GLU A 168 -3.09 -19.52 16.90
CA GLU A 168 -3.54 -20.68 16.12
C GLU A 168 -5.02 -20.61 15.72
N ASN A 169 -5.77 -19.69 16.31
CA ASN A 169 -7.18 -19.43 15.99
C ASN A 169 -7.36 -18.14 15.16
N ILE A 170 -6.28 -17.56 14.62
CA ILE A 170 -6.35 -16.32 13.82
C ILE A 170 -6.09 -16.63 12.34
N ILE A 171 -7.10 -16.38 11.50
CA ILE A 171 -6.98 -16.40 10.04
C ILE A 171 -6.68 -14.99 9.57
N LEU A 172 -5.54 -14.78 8.91
CA LEU A 172 -5.15 -13.49 8.37
C LEU A 172 -5.72 -13.34 6.96
N VAL A 173 -6.46 -12.26 6.71
CA VAL A 173 -7.01 -11.96 5.38
C VAL A 173 -6.49 -10.62 4.89
N GLY A 174 -5.94 -10.60 3.68
CA GLY A 174 -5.45 -9.37 3.04
C GLY A 174 -6.03 -9.17 1.65
N GLN A 175 -6.76 -8.07 1.47
CA GLN A 175 -7.34 -7.71 0.17
C GLN A 175 -6.56 -6.57 -0.48
N SER A 176 -6.09 -6.75 -1.72
CA SER A 176 -5.41 -5.71 -2.50
C SER A 176 -4.26 -5.08 -1.71
N VAL A 177 -4.29 -3.77 -1.41
CA VAL A 177 -3.29 -3.11 -0.55
C VAL A 177 -3.15 -3.80 0.80
N GLY A 178 -4.24 -4.37 1.34
CA GLY A 178 -4.24 -5.12 2.59
C GLY A 178 -3.37 -6.38 2.57
N SER A 179 -3.03 -6.90 1.40
CA SER A 179 -2.04 -7.99 1.30
C SER A 179 -0.65 -7.59 1.82
N GLY A 180 -0.32 -6.29 1.77
CA GLY A 180 0.92 -5.73 2.32
C GLY A 180 1.11 -5.99 3.79
N PRO A 181 0.30 -5.36 4.66
CA PRO A 181 0.38 -5.57 6.10
C PRO A 181 0.12 -7.03 6.50
N THR A 182 -0.76 -7.74 5.80
CA THR A 182 -1.02 -9.16 6.08
C THR A 182 0.21 -10.04 5.84
N CYS A 183 0.88 -9.93 4.70
CA CYS A 183 2.10 -10.70 4.43
C CYS A 183 3.24 -10.33 5.40
N TRP A 184 3.35 -9.04 5.75
CA TRP A 184 4.33 -8.60 6.73
C TRP A 184 4.08 -9.21 8.10
N LEU A 185 2.85 -9.10 8.63
CA LEU A 185 2.49 -9.67 9.93
C LEU A 185 2.71 -11.19 9.96
N ALA A 186 2.25 -11.88 8.93
CA ALA A 186 2.42 -13.32 8.80
C ALA A 186 3.89 -13.75 8.83
N SER A 187 4.81 -12.92 8.33
CA SER A 187 6.25 -13.19 8.39
C SER A 187 6.87 -12.94 9.76
N GLN A 188 6.13 -12.34 10.71
CA GLN A 188 6.64 -11.93 12.03
C GLN A 188 5.95 -12.64 13.19
N LYS A 189 4.71 -13.09 13.02
CA LYS A 189 3.85 -13.60 14.11
C LYS A 189 3.24 -14.95 13.75
N ASN A 190 3.01 -15.78 14.75
CA ASN A 190 2.24 -17.00 14.60
C ASN A 190 0.78 -16.68 14.25
N HIS A 191 0.18 -17.52 13.44
CA HIS A 191 -1.20 -17.42 12.99
C HIS A 191 -1.63 -18.78 12.43
N HIS A 192 -2.94 -19.00 12.29
CA HIS A 192 -3.46 -20.24 11.71
C HIS A 192 -3.12 -20.36 10.22
N SER A 193 -3.58 -19.40 9.43
CA SER A 193 -3.51 -19.45 7.97
C SER A 193 -3.63 -18.05 7.35
N ILE A 194 -3.36 -17.96 6.05
CA ILE A 194 -3.44 -16.71 5.29
C ILE A 194 -4.37 -16.87 4.10
N VAL A 195 -5.22 -15.87 3.87
CA VAL A 195 -5.99 -15.70 2.63
C VAL A 195 -5.65 -14.36 2.00
N LEU A 196 -5.18 -14.38 0.77
CA LEU A 196 -4.84 -13.18 -0.01
C LEU A 196 -5.81 -13.04 -1.18
N ILE A 197 -6.47 -11.89 -1.27
CA ILE A 197 -7.46 -11.58 -2.30
C ILE A 197 -6.92 -10.47 -3.20
N SER A 198 -6.75 -10.75 -4.49
CA SER A 198 -6.11 -9.85 -5.46
C SER A 198 -4.78 -9.26 -4.97
N PRO A 199 -3.85 -10.09 -4.45
CA PRO A 199 -2.59 -9.61 -3.91
C PRO A 199 -1.62 -9.20 -5.02
N PHE A 200 -0.65 -8.33 -4.68
CA PHE A 200 0.43 -7.90 -5.56
C PHE A 200 1.80 -8.32 -5.02
N LEU A 201 2.80 -8.41 -5.91
CA LEU A 201 4.18 -8.73 -5.52
C LEU A 201 4.81 -7.62 -4.68
N SER A 202 4.66 -6.39 -5.12
CA SER A 202 5.02 -5.15 -4.45
C SER A 202 4.29 -3.99 -5.14
N ALA A 203 4.15 -2.85 -4.48
CA ALA A 203 3.33 -1.76 -5.01
C ALA A 203 3.83 -1.26 -6.38
N TYR A 204 5.14 -1.06 -6.56
CA TYR A 204 5.67 -0.58 -7.85
C TYR A 204 5.56 -1.63 -8.95
N GLN A 205 5.68 -2.92 -8.63
CA GLN A 205 5.59 -3.99 -9.61
C GLN A 205 4.17 -4.19 -10.17
N THR A 206 3.14 -3.60 -9.58
CA THR A 206 1.81 -3.55 -10.20
C THR A 206 1.81 -2.76 -11.50
N VAL A 207 2.66 -1.74 -11.60
CA VAL A 207 2.78 -0.86 -12.77
C VAL A 207 3.98 -1.21 -13.65
N THR A 208 5.17 -1.42 -13.03
CA THR A 208 6.41 -1.62 -13.78
C THR A 208 6.65 -3.07 -14.18
N HIS A 209 5.94 -4.03 -13.56
CA HIS A 209 6.09 -5.47 -13.72
C HIS A 209 7.47 -6.03 -13.34
N ILE A 210 8.47 -5.18 -13.14
CA ILE A 210 9.85 -5.52 -12.75
C ILE A 210 10.35 -4.54 -11.67
N PRO A 211 11.25 -4.96 -10.77
CA PRO A 211 11.76 -4.12 -9.68
C PRO A 211 12.88 -3.18 -10.17
N ILE A 212 12.53 -2.16 -10.95
CA ILE A 212 13.50 -1.21 -11.53
C ILE A 212 13.74 0.04 -10.67
N PHE A 213 12.83 0.35 -9.75
CA PHE A 213 12.96 1.53 -8.88
C PHE A 213 13.26 1.12 -7.44
N PRO A 214 14.26 1.76 -6.77
CA PRO A 214 14.48 1.58 -5.34
C PRO A 214 13.34 2.23 -4.54
N GLY A 215 13.18 1.79 -3.28
CA GLY A 215 12.16 2.34 -2.39
C GLY A 215 10.74 1.84 -2.66
N ASP A 216 10.60 0.69 -3.31
CA ASP A 216 9.32 0.01 -3.51
C ASP A 216 8.62 -0.25 -2.17
N ARG A 217 7.29 -0.27 -2.19
CA ARG A 217 6.43 -0.44 -1.01
C ARG A 217 5.81 -1.82 -0.99
N PHE A 218 5.58 -2.32 0.22
CA PHE A 218 4.93 -3.61 0.46
C PHE A 218 5.54 -4.77 -0.35
N PRO A 219 6.81 -5.15 -0.07
CA PRO A 219 7.48 -6.24 -0.79
C PRO A 219 6.94 -7.61 -0.36
N ASN A 220 5.67 -7.90 -0.69
CA ASN A 220 4.95 -9.11 -0.30
C ASN A 220 5.71 -10.38 -0.69
N TYR A 221 6.39 -10.37 -1.84
CA TYR A 221 7.22 -11.47 -2.30
C TYR A 221 8.39 -11.80 -1.36
N ARG A 222 8.89 -10.82 -0.58
CA ARG A 222 9.93 -11.05 0.43
C ARG A 222 9.36 -11.61 1.74
N HIS A 223 8.20 -11.09 2.14
CA HIS A 223 7.54 -11.50 3.38
C HIS A 223 7.01 -12.92 3.25
N LEU A 224 6.28 -13.21 2.17
CA LEU A 224 5.62 -14.49 1.98
C LEU A 224 6.59 -15.67 1.86
N LYS A 225 7.82 -15.44 1.38
CA LYS A 225 8.89 -16.46 1.36
C LYS A 225 9.28 -16.99 2.75
N LYS A 226 8.89 -16.32 3.83
CA LYS A 226 9.19 -16.70 5.21
C LYS A 226 8.00 -17.39 5.89
N VAL A 227 6.90 -17.59 5.18
CA VAL A 227 5.62 -18.02 5.73
C VAL A 227 5.32 -19.42 5.26
N ASN A 228 5.23 -20.37 6.21
CA ASN A 228 4.95 -21.79 5.95
C ASN A 228 3.52 -22.20 6.33
N SER A 229 2.73 -21.30 6.93
CA SER A 229 1.33 -21.57 7.27
C SER A 229 0.48 -21.80 6.00
N PRO A 230 -0.67 -22.48 6.14
CA PRO A 230 -1.59 -22.68 5.02
C PRO A 230 -1.93 -21.37 4.30
N LEU A 231 -1.91 -21.39 2.96
CA LEU A 231 -2.09 -20.22 2.12
C LEU A 231 -3.18 -20.44 1.07
N VAL A 232 -4.13 -19.51 0.99
CA VAL A 232 -5.04 -19.42 -0.14
C VAL A 232 -4.84 -18.08 -0.85
N VAL A 233 -4.66 -18.13 -2.17
CA VAL A 233 -4.63 -16.95 -3.04
C VAL A 233 -5.85 -16.98 -3.93
N ILE A 234 -6.67 -15.94 -3.87
CA ILE A 234 -7.86 -15.74 -4.70
C ILE A 234 -7.60 -14.56 -5.61
N HIS A 235 -7.80 -14.71 -6.93
CA HIS A 235 -7.49 -13.62 -7.84
C HIS A 235 -8.38 -13.65 -9.09
N GLY A 236 -8.94 -12.50 -9.45
CA GLY A 236 -9.69 -12.35 -10.71
C GLY A 236 -8.77 -12.49 -11.92
N VAL A 237 -9.17 -13.31 -12.88
CA VAL A 237 -8.35 -13.56 -14.09
C VAL A 237 -8.29 -12.32 -14.98
N GLU A 238 -9.34 -11.50 -14.96
CA GLU A 238 -9.45 -10.26 -15.75
C GLU A 238 -9.13 -9.00 -14.91
N ASP A 239 -8.35 -9.16 -13.84
CA ASP A 239 -7.92 -8.04 -12.99
C ASP A 239 -6.96 -7.11 -13.75
N GLN A 240 -7.45 -5.89 -14.04
CA GLN A 240 -6.70 -4.87 -14.78
C GLN A 240 -5.95 -3.89 -13.86
N ILE A 241 -6.20 -3.93 -12.54
CA ILE A 241 -5.54 -3.08 -11.55
C ILE A 241 -4.29 -3.78 -11.01
N VAL A 242 -4.46 -5.02 -10.57
CA VAL A 242 -3.38 -5.91 -10.16
C VAL A 242 -3.43 -7.15 -11.04
N PRO A 243 -2.59 -7.26 -12.07
CA PRO A 243 -2.62 -8.40 -12.99
C PRO A 243 -2.56 -9.74 -12.27
N PHE A 244 -3.37 -10.72 -12.70
CA PHE A 244 -3.46 -12.07 -12.14
C PHE A 244 -2.09 -12.75 -11.94
N SER A 245 -1.12 -12.42 -12.80
CA SER A 245 0.26 -12.90 -12.70
C SER A 245 0.94 -12.57 -11.35
N ASN A 246 0.52 -11.49 -10.67
CA ASN A 246 1.03 -11.14 -9.34
C ASN A 246 0.63 -12.18 -8.29
N GLY A 247 -0.67 -12.51 -8.21
CA GLY A 247 -1.17 -13.53 -7.28
C GLY A 247 -0.61 -14.91 -7.59
N LYS A 248 -0.55 -15.29 -8.87
CA LYS A 248 0.07 -16.54 -9.31
C LYS A 248 1.53 -16.65 -8.88
N LYS A 249 2.32 -15.59 -9.09
CA LYS A 249 3.74 -15.60 -8.72
C LYS A 249 3.95 -15.60 -7.21
N LEU A 250 3.10 -14.91 -6.43
CA LEU A 250 3.14 -15.01 -4.96
C LEU A 250 2.84 -16.42 -4.48
N PHE A 251 1.83 -17.07 -5.05
CA PHE A 251 1.51 -18.46 -4.78
C PHE A 251 2.70 -19.39 -5.06
N GLU A 252 3.37 -19.22 -6.21
CA GLU A 252 4.54 -20.01 -6.61
C GLU A 252 5.72 -19.78 -5.66
N LEU A 253 5.95 -18.54 -5.21
CA LEU A 253 7.06 -18.16 -4.32
C LEU A 253 6.86 -18.60 -2.86
N SER A 254 5.63 -18.90 -2.45
CA SER A 254 5.34 -19.33 -1.08
C SER A 254 5.90 -20.73 -0.81
N PRO A 255 6.63 -20.93 0.29
CA PRO A 255 7.12 -22.24 0.72
C PRO A 255 6.04 -23.11 1.38
N ALA A 256 4.84 -22.58 1.63
CA ALA A 256 3.75 -23.34 2.25
C ALA A 256 3.46 -24.63 1.49
N THR A 257 3.39 -25.75 2.22
CA THR A 257 3.06 -27.05 1.65
C THR A 257 1.56 -27.23 1.42
N ASP A 258 0.75 -26.66 2.32
CA ASP A 258 -0.70 -26.57 2.14
C ASP A 258 -1.04 -25.20 1.55
N LYS A 259 -1.19 -25.17 0.22
CA LYS A 259 -1.53 -23.93 -0.49
C LYS A 259 -2.47 -24.16 -1.66
N LYS A 260 -3.38 -23.20 -1.89
CA LYS A 260 -4.40 -23.24 -2.94
C LYS A 260 -4.43 -21.93 -3.71
N LEU A 261 -4.39 -21.98 -5.05
CA LEU A 261 -4.67 -20.84 -5.91
C LEU A 261 -6.07 -20.99 -6.48
N ILE A 262 -6.90 -19.97 -6.32
CA ILE A 262 -8.27 -19.90 -6.82
C ILE A 262 -8.35 -18.78 -7.87
N PRO A 263 -8.14 -19.09 -9.16
CA PRO A 263 -8.40 -18.15 -10.23
C PRO A 263 -9.91 -17.98 -10.42
N VAL A 264 -10.39 -16.74 -10.47
CA VAL A 264 -11.81 -16.44 -10.67
C VAL A 264 -12.02 -15.92 -12.09
N PRO A 265 -12.57 -16.75 -13.02
CA PRO A 265 -12.77 -16.36 -14.42
C PRO A 265 -13.76 -15.20 -14.55
N LYS A 266 -13.56 -14.33 -15.55
CA LYS A 266 -14.45 -13.21 -15.90
C LYS A 266 -14.67 -12.21 -14.77
N VAL A 267 -13.73 -12.12 -13.83
CA VAL A 267 -13.79 -11.25 -12.65
C VAL A 267 -12.58 -10.32 -12.65
N GLY A 268 -12.85 -9.02 -12.47
CA GLY A 268 -11.84 -7.97 -12.30
C GLY A 268 -11.48 -7.75 -10.82
N HIS A 269 -10.73 -6.68 -10.54
CA HIS A 269 -10.20 -6.38 -9.22
C HIS A 269 -11.25 -6.20 -8.12
N ASN A 270 -12.30 -5.46 -8.43
CA ASN A 270 -13.35 -5.08 -7.47
C ASN A 270 -14.57 -6.00 -7.51
N ASP A 271 -14.60 -6.97 -8.39
CA ASP A 271 -15.79 -7.75 -8.71
C ASP A 271 -15.85 -9.10 -7.98
N ILE A 272 -14.77 -9.50 -7.28
CA ILE A 272 -14.66 -10.84 -6.66
C ILE A 272 -15.85 -11.16 -5.76
N PHE A 273 -16.32 -10.21 -4.96
CA PHE A 273 -17.44 -10.43 -4.05
C PHE A 273 -18.82 -10.27 -4.70
N LEU A 274 -18.87 -9.66 -5.88
CA LEU A 274 -20.13 -9.34 -6.57
C LEU A 274 -20.49 -10.33 -7.68
N LYS A 275 -19.46 -10.88 -8.35
CA LYS A 275 -19.61 -11.66 -9.57
C LYS A 275 -19.08 -13.09 -9.48
N SER A 276 -18.52 -13.48 -8.32
CA SER A 276 -18.09 -14.85 -8.12
C SER A 276 -19.07 -15.63 -7.24
N ASP A 277 -19.25 -16.91 -7.53
CA ASP A 277 -20.00 -17.85 -6.67
C ASP A 277 -19.12 -18.36 -5.50
N LEU A 278 -18.06 -17.63 -5.16
CA LEU A 278 -17.09 -18.03 -4.14
C LEU A 278 -17.67 -17.86 -2.74
N ASP A 279 -17.96 -18.96 -2.06
CA ASP A 279 -18.32 -18.95 -0.64
C ASP A 279 -17.06 -18.92 0.23
N LEU A 280 -16.62 -17.69 0.58
CA LEU A 280 -15.49 -17.50 1.50
C LEU A 280 -15.73 -18.11 2.86
N SER A 281 -16.98 -18.18 3.33
CA SER A 281 -17.26 -18.74 4.65
C SER A 281 -17.01 -20.25 4.67
N SER A 282 -17.42 -20.97 3.62
CA SER A 282 -17.10 -22.38 3.48
C SER A 282 -15.59 -22.61 3.36
N LEU A 283 -14.88 -21.73 2.65
CA LEU A 283 -13.43 -21.77 2.57
C LEU A 283 -12.78 -21.60 3.96
N PHE A 284 -13.22 -20.63 4.76
CA PHE A 284 -12.69 -20.41 6.10
C PHE A 284 -13.02 -21.57 7.05
N ILE A 285 -14.19 -22.21 6.93
CA ILE A 285 -14.53 -23.42 7.68
C ILE A 285 -13.61 -24.57 7.30
N GLU A 286 -13.36 -24.80 6.00
CA GLU A 286 -12.43 -25.82 5.52
C GLU A 286 -11.01 -25.58 6.06
N MET A 287 -10.55 -24.34 6.09
CA MET A 287 -9.24 -23.99 6.62
C MET A 287 -9.16 -24.17 8.14
N ALA A 288 -10.20 -23.80 8.87
CA ALA A 288 -10.24 -23.91 10.33
C ALA A 288 -10.34 -25.36 10.83
N ALA A 289 -10.72 -26.30 9.98
CA ALA A 289 -10.81 -27.72 10.32
C ALA A 289 -9.47 -28.48 10.20
N LYS A 290 -8.44 -27.82 9.70
CA LYS A 290 -7.09 -28.38 9.52
C LYS A 290 -6.18 -28.06 10.70
#